data_e35094ccf5f61210c6657e6b1df0bc1c
#
_entry.id   e35094ccf5f61210c6657e6b1df0bc1c
#
_cell.length_a   1.000
_cell.length_b   1.000
_cell.length_c   1.000
_cell.angle_alpha   90.00
_cell.angle_beta   90.00
_cell.angle_gamma   90.00
#
_symmetry.space_group_name_H-M   'P 1'
#
loop_
_entity.id
_entity.type
_entity.pdbx_description
1 polymer ?
#
loop_
_entity_poly.entity_id
_entity_poly.type
_entity_poly.pdbx_seq_one_letter_code
_entity_poly.pdbx_strand_id
1 'polypeptide(L)'
;MKTKVLILGGGFSGFFAARHLKKLLKNAVSIELVNRENYFVFQPLLPEVAGGSISAQNAVSPLRFLLRDIKIRKAEVDSIDANTNTVTIFQGVQRRPTHLHYDHLVIALGSDCDLSGTAGLEEHALTMKTLDDARRLRAHVIERLEHADITQLPEVKEGALTFTIIGGGFSGIETVG
;
A
#
# COMPACT_ATOMS: atom_id res chain seq x y z
N MET A 1 -22.87 -9.39 24.29
CA MET A 1 -22.24 -8.60 23.19
C MET A 1 -21.47 -9.56 22.29
N LYS A 2 -21.29 -9.26 21.01
CA LYS A 2 -20.42 -10.07 20.14
C LYS A 2 -18.95 -9.67 20.40
N THR A 3 -18.07 -10.66 20.45
CA THR A 3 -16.63 -10.46 20.52
C THR A 3 -16.17 -9.62 19.31
N LYS A 4 -15.41 -8.56 19.58
CA LYS A 4 -14.92 -7.62 18.55
C LYS A 4 -13.52 -8.01 18.12
N VAL A 5 -13.35 -8.28 16.82
CA VAL A 5 -12.05 -8.49 16.19
C VAL A 5 -11.73 -7.26 15.36
N LEU A 6 -10.64 -6.57 15.70
CA LEU A 6 -10.13 -5.43 14.95
C LEU A 6 -8.92 -5.86 14.13
N ILE A 7 -8.93 -5.54 12.84
CA ILE A 7 -7.84 -5.87 11.91
C ILE A 7 -7.26 -4.56 11.37
N LEU A 8 -5.96 -4.36 11.54
CA LEU A 8 -5.24 -3.19 11.07
C LEU A 8 -4.44 -3.54 9.81
N GLY A 9 -4.81 -2.92 8.70
CA GLY A 9 -4.25 -3.16 7.38
C GLY A 9 -5.14 -4.02 6.49
N GLY A 10 -5.33 -3.58 5.24
CA GLY A 10 -6.16 -4.22 4.21
C GLY A 10 -5.35 -4.84 3.07
N GLY A 11 -4.04 -5.07 3.27
CA GLY A 11 -3.19 -5.82 2.35
C GLY A 11 -3.47 -7.33 2.41
N PHE A 12 -2.59 -8.15 1.82
CA PHE A 12 -2.78 -9.60 1.74
C PHE A 12 -3.11 -10.22 3.10
N SER A 13 -2.28 -10.00 4.12
CA SER A 13 -2.46 -10.62 5.44
C SER A 13 -3.78 -10.23 6.09
N GLY A 14 -4.09 -8.92 6.13
CA GLY A 14 -5.33 -8.44 6.77
C GLY A 14 -6.60 -8.82 6.01
N PHE A 15 -6.56 -8.74 4.67
CA PHE A 15 -7.66 -9.18 3.82
C PHE A 15 -7.99 -10.66 4.01
N PHE A 16 -6.98 -11.54 3.93
CA PHE A 16 -7.20 -12.96 4.10
C PHE A 16 -7.58 -13.33 5.54
N ALA A 17 -7.00 -12.67 6.56
CA ALA A 17 -7.42 -12.84 7.95
C ALA A 17 -8.91 -12.49 8.12
N ALA A 18 -9.34 -11.34 7.63
CA ALA A 18 -10.74 -10.90 7.68
C ALA A 18 -11.69 -11.91 7.01
N ARG A 19 -11.35 -12.35 5.80
CA ARG A 19 -12.12 -13.31 5.01
C ARG A 19 -12.22 -14.67 5.69
N HIS A 20 -11.12 -15.21 6.22
CA HIS A 20 -11.10 -16.51 6.87
C HIS A 20 -11.81 -16.48 8.22
N LEU A 21 -11.59 -15.47 9.05
CA LEU A 21 -12.30 -15.29 10.31
C LEU A 21 -13.81 -15.19 10.10
N LYS A 22 -14.25 -14.42 9.08
CA LYS A 22 -15.66 -14.32 8.74
C LYS A 22 -16.25 -15.67 8.30
N LYS A 23 -15.52 -16.45 7.50
CA LYS A 23 -15.95 -17.77 7.03
C LYS A 23 -16.07 -18.77 8.19
N LEU A 24 -15.10 -18.78 9.11
CA LEU A 24 -15.05 -19.72 10.23
C LEU A 24 -16.03 -19.36 11.36
N LEU A 25 -16.03 -18.09 11.76
CA LEU A 25 -16.77 -17.63 12.95
C LEU A 25 -18.16 -17.05 12.61
N LYS A 26 -18.44 -16.83 11.34
CA LYS A 26 -19.73 -16.33 10.82
C LYS A 26 -20.22 -15.09 11.60
N ASN A 27 -21.33 -15.27 12.34
CA ASN A 27 -21.97 -14.21 13.12
C ASN A 27 -21.61 -14.21 14.61
N ALA A 28 -20.71 -15.11 15.05
CA ALA A 28 -20.29 -15.19 16.45
C ALA A 28 -19.43 -13.97 16.86
N VAL A 29 -18.73 -13.38 15.92
CA VAL A 29 -17.87 -12.21 16.12
C VAL A 29 -18.29 -11.02 15.27
N SER A 30 -17.89 -9.82 15.69
CA SER A 30 -17.95 -8.58 14.91
C SER A 30 -16.55 -8.26 14.40
N ILE A 31 -16.35 -8.24 13.09
CA ILE A 31 -15.05 -7.95 12.48
C ILE A 31 -15.09 -6.54 11.91
N GLU A 32 -14.08 -5.75 12.26
CA GLU A 32 -13.84 -4.42 11.70
C GLU A 32 -12.42 -4.35 11.16
N LEU A 33 -12.26 -3.90 9.91
CA LEU A 33 -10.96 -3.72 9.26
C LEU A 33 -10.70 -2.24 9.03
N VAL A 34 -9.55 -1.78 9.49
CA VAL A 34 -9.04 -0.42 9.29
C VAL A 34 -7.94 -0.45 8.25
N ASN A 35 -8.06 0.38 7.22
CA ASN A 35 -7.03 0.53 6.20
C ASN A 35 -6.93 1.98 5.73
N ARG A 36 -5.74 2.39 5.35
CA ARG A 36 -5.47 3.74 4.82
C ARG A 36 -6.25 3.98 3.53
N GLU A 37 -6.31 2.95 2.66
CA GLU A 37 -7.05 3.00 1.42
C GLU A 37 -8.37 2.20 1.51
N ASN A 38 -9.35 2.55 0.66
CA ASN A 38 -10.63 1.82 0.59
C ASN A 38 -10.60 0.64 -0.39
N TYR A 39 -9.43 0.29 -0.90
CA TYR A 39 -9.21 -0.78 -1.86
C TYR A 39 -8.07 -1.71 -1.43
N PHE A 40 -8.13 -2.92 -1.93
CA PHE A 40 -7.05 -3.89 -1.91
C PHE A 40 -6.18 -3.68 -3.15
N VAL A 41 -4.86 -3.68 -2.98
CA VAL A 41 -3.89 -3.65 -4.09
C VAL A 41 -3.32 -5.04 -4.28
N PHE A 42 -3.39 -5.55 -5.50
CA PHE A 42 -2.64 -6.76 -5.87
C PHE A 42 -1.22 -6.34 -6.26
N GLN A 43 -0.37 -6.21 -5.25
CA GLN A 43 0.99 -5.66 -5.38
C GLN A 43 1.85 -6.32 -6.48
N PRO A 44 1.74 -7.63 -6.77
CA PRO A 44 2.50 -8.24 -7.87
C PRO A 44 2.24 -7.64 -9.25
N LEU A 45 1.17 -6.89 -9.44
CA LEU A 45 0.87 -6.19 -10.70
C LEU A 45 1.37 -4.74 -10.74
N LEU A 46 2.08 -4.26 -9.74
CA LEU A 46 2.61 -2.88 -9.74
C LEU A 46 3.69 -2.65 -10.82
N PRO A 47 4.60 -3.59 -11.11
CA PRO A 47 5.53 -3.44 -12.24
C PRO A 47 4.81 -3.24 -13.56
N GLU A 48 3.76 -4.01 -13.86
CA GLU A 48 2.97 -3.88 -15.09
C GLU A 48 2.19 -2.55 -15.14
N VAL A 49 1.79 -2.02 -13.98
CA VAL A 49 1.21 -0.68 -13.91
C VAL A 49 2.26 0.38 -14.23
N ALA A 50 3.47 0.25 -13.69
CA ALA A 50 4.58 1.15 -13.95
C ALA A 50 5.03 1.08 -15.41
N GLY A 51 5.15 -0.12 -15.99
CA GLY A 51 5.44 -0.34 -17.40
C GLY A 51 4.30 0.06 -18.33
N GLY A 52 3.07 0.20 -17.80
CA GLY A 52 1.88 0.63 -18.55
C GLY A 52 1.20 -0.46 -19.36
N SER A 53 1.57 -1.72 -19.16
CA SER A 53 0.93 -2.88 -19.80
C SER A 53 -0.49 -3.11 -19.25
N ILE A 54 -0.74 -2.69 -18.00
CA ILE A 54 -2.09 -2.68 -17.42
C ILE A 54 -2.46 -1.31 -16.83
N SER A 55 -3.76 -1.02 -16.82
CA SER A 55 -4.29 0.15 -16.12
C SER A 55 -4.20 -0.03 -14.60
N ALA A 56 -3.86 1.04 -13.88
CA ALA A 56 -3.83 1.08 -12.42
C ALA A 56 -5.13 0.58 -11.76
N GLN A 57 -6.27 0.77 -12.43
CA GLN A 57 -7.58 0.30 -11.96
C GLN A 57 -7.68 -1.22 -11.92
N ASN A 58 -6.94 -1.93 -12.75
CA ASN A 58 -6.94 -3.39 -12.82
C ASN A 58 -6.10 -4.05 -11.71
N ALA A 59 -5.20 -3.29 -11.08
CA ALA A 59 -4.40 -3.75 -9.95
C ALA A 59 -5.09 -3.58 -8.59
N VAL A 60 -6.30 -2.99 -8.55
CA VAL A 60 -7.02 -2.71 -7.30
C VAL A 60 -8.43 -3.26 -7.31
N SER A 61 -8.94 -3.54 -6.12
CA SER A 61 -10.34 -3.95 -5.91
C SER A 61 -10.90 -3.32 -4.65
N PRO A 62 -12.11 -2.76 -4.67
CA PRO A 62 -12.71 -2.12 -3.50
C PRO A 62 -12.88 -3.11 -2.35
N LEU A 63 -12.32 -2.81 -1.17
CA LEU A 63 -12.42 -3.68 0.01
C LEU A 63 -13.87 -3.95 0.42
N ARG A 64 -14.75 -2.95 0.33
CA ARG A 64 -16.17 -3.12 0.65
C ARG A 64 -16.91 -4.06 -0.30
N PHE A 65 -16.42 -4.21 -1.52
CA PHE A 65 -16.96 -5.18 -2.47
C PHE A 65 -16.47 -6.60 -2.16
N LEU A 66 -15.19 -6.73 -1.82
CA LEU A 66 -14.56 -8.01 -1.52
C LEU A 66 -14.97 -8.59 -0.16
N LEU A 67 -15.24 -7.71 0.83
CA LEU A 67 -15.53 -8.04 2.24
C LEU A 67 -16.91 -7.47 2.66
N ARG A 68 -17.97 -7.86 1.94
CA ARG A 68 -19.33 -7.26 2.08
C ARG A 68 -19.91 -7.29 3.50
N ASP A 69 -19.59 -8.33 4.27
CA ASP A 69 -20.14 -8.53 5.61
C ASP A 69 -19.19 -8.08 6.73
N ILE A 70 -18.17 -7.32 6.39
CA ILE A 70 -17.17 -6.81 7.32
C ILE A 70 -17.20 -5.28 7.27
N LYS A 71 -17.14 -4.66 8.44
CA LYS A 71 -17.10 -3.21 8.54
C LYS A 71 -15.72 -2.70 8.12
N ILE A 72 -15.64 -1.95 7.04
CA ILE A 72 -14.40 -1.36 6.53
C ILE A 72 -14.35 0.12 6.92
N ARG A 73 -13.24 0.53 7.58
CA ARG A 73 -12.90 1.92 7.87
C ARG A 73 -11.73 2.38 7.01
N LYS A 74 -11.94 3.43 6.23
CA LYS A 74 -10.83 4.16 5.64
C LYS A 74 -10.30 5.12 6.71
N ALA A 75 -9.14 4.81 7.26
CA ALA A 75 -8.50 5.59 8.32
C ALA A 75 -7.01 5.23 8.43
N GLU A 76 -6.25 6.12 9.00
CA GLU A 76 -4.86 5.92 9.35
C GLU A 76 -4.75 5.50 10.81
N VAL A 77 -3.96 4.46 11.08
CA VAL A 77 -3.67 4.01 12.45
C VAL A 77 -2.60 4.92 13.02
N ASP A 78 -2.88 5.50 14.17
CA ASP A 78 -1.95 6.36 14.92
C ASP A 78 -1.21 5.58 16.00
N SER A 79 -1.96 4.99 16.91
CA SER A 79 -1.36 4.32 18.07
C SER A 79 -2.20 3.13 18.53
N ILE A 80 -1.53 2.20 19.23
CA ILE A 80 -2.12 1.00 19.83
C ILE A 80 -1.78 0.99 21.30
N ASP A 81 -2.80 1.01 22.17
CA ASP A 81 -2.66 0.78 23.60
C ASP A 81 -3.15 -0.62 23.95
N ALA A 82 -2.21 -1.53 24.18
CA ALA A 82 -2.51 -2.92 24.54
C ALA A 82 -3.02 -3.07 25.97
N ASN A 83 -2.78 -2.09 26.87
CA ASN A 83 -3.25 -2.16 28.25
C ASN A 83 -4.75 -1.89 28.34
N THR A 84 -5.25 -1.00 27.49
CA THR A 84 -6.67 -0.63 27.45
C THR A 84 -7.42 -1.28 26.28
N ASN A 85 -6.75 -2.13 25.48
CA ASN A 85 -7.29 -2.73 24.27
C ASN A 85 -7.92 -1.69 23.32
N THR A 86 -7.19 -0.60 23.09
CA THR A 86 -7.65 0.55 22.31
C THR A 86 -6.69 0.87 21.18
N VAL A 87 -7.24 1.15 19.98
CA VAL A 87 -6.51 1.69 18.83
C VAL A 87 -7.01 3.09 18.56
N THR A 88 -6.10 4.05 18.44
CA THR A 88 -6.40 5.39 17.95
C THR A 88 -6.20 5.45 16.46
N ILE A 89 -7.19 5.98 15.75
CA ILE A 89 -7.16 6.17 14.31
C ILE A 89 -7.51 7.61 13.95
N PHE A 90 -6.98 8.10 12.82
CA PHE A 90 -7.42 9.35 12.21
C PHE A 90 -8.28 9.06 10.98
N GLN A 91 -9.48 9.65 10.95
CA GLN A 91 -10.42 9.43 9.84
C GLN A 91 -11.03 10.75 9.34
N GLY A 92 -11.47 10.72 8.09
CA GLY A 92 -12.11 11.85 7.42
C GLY A 92 -11.13 12.97 7.05
N VAL A 93 -11.62 13.97 6.33
CA VAL A 93 -10.82 15.11 5.82
C VAL A 93 -10.21 15.93 6.97
N GLN A 94 -10.92 16.04 8.07
CA GLN A 94 -10.47 16.81 9.26
C GLN A 94 -9.53 16.01 10.17
N ARG A 95 -9.15 14.77 9.80
CA ARG A 95 -8.26 13.89 10.58
C ARG A 95 -8.67 13.80 12.06
N ARG A 96 -9.96 13.60 12.34
CA ARG A 96 -10.47 13.50 13.71
C ARG A 96 -10.00 12.20 14.35
N PRO A 97 -9.41 12.26 15.58
CA PRO A 97 -9.06 11.06 16.32
C PRO A 97 -10.33 10.30 16.72
N THR A 98 -10.26 8.99 16.61
CA THR A 98 -11.32 8.07 16.99
C THR A 98 -10.69 6.88 17.71
N HIS A 99 -11.24 6.50 18.85
CA HIS A 99 -10.76 5.36 19.63
C HIS A 99 -11.63 4.14 19.36
N LEU A 100 -10.98 3.03 18.98
CA LEU A 100 -11.62 1.77 18.70
C LEU A 100 -11.21 0.75 19.75
N HIS A 101 -12.18 0.24 20.52
CA HIS A 101 -11.95 -0.87 21.44
C HIS A 101 -12.07 -2.21 20.74
N TYR A 102 -11.25 -3.18 21.14
CA TYR A 102 -11.23 -4.54 20.62
C TYR A 102 -11.12 -5.58 21.74
N ASP A 103 -11.60 -6.80 21.47
CA ASP A 103 -11.32 -7.98 22.29
C ASP A 103 -10.11 -8.75 21.70
N HIS A 104 -9.99 -8.77 20.36
CA HIS A 104 -8.85 -9.33 19.64
C HIS A 104 -8.35 -8.38 18.59
N LEU A 105 -7.03 -8.28 18.48
CA LEU A 105 -6.35 -7.43 17.51
C LEU A 105 -5.49 -8.25 16.54
N VAL A 106 -5.64 -7.98 15.25
CA VAL A 106 -4.75 -8.47 14.19
C VAL A 106 -4.00 -7.29 13.62
N ILE A 107 -2.67 -7.29 13.75
CA ILE A 107 -1.78 -6.28 13.19
C ILE A 107 -1.24 -6.79 11.87
N ALA A 108 -1.67 -6.17 10.76
CA ALA A 108 -1.33 -6.55 9.38
C ALA A 108 -0.99 -5.31 8.54
N LEU A 109 -0.29 -4.36 9.14
CA LEU A 109 0.01 -3.03 8.55
C LEU A 109 1.00 -3.08 7.39
N GLY A 110 1.65 -4.25 7.18
CA GLY A 110 2.67 -4.41 6.16
C GLY A 110 4.04 -3.87 6.58
N SER A 111 4.83 -3.48 5.60
CA SER A 111 6.16 -2.91 5.77
C SER A 111 6.39 -1.83 4.73
N ASP A 112 7.18 -0.84 5.06
CA ASP A 112 7.68 0.16 4.12
C ASP A 112 9.11 -0.17 3.67
N CYS A 113 9.60 0.52 2.63
CA CYS A 113 11.01 0.45 2.23
C CYS A 113 11.84 1.24 3.24
N ASP A 114 12.87 0.61 3.80
CA ASP A 114 13.88 1.32 4.57
C ASP A 114 14.91 1.92 3.61
N LEU A 115 14.90 3.22 3.48
CA LEU A 115 15.81 4.00 2.63
C LEU A 115 16.96 4.62 3.43
N SER A 116 16.96 4.51 4.75
CA SER A 116 17.94 5.18 5.63
C SER A 116 19.36 4.56 5.55
N GLY A 117 19.46 3.32 5.06
CA GLY A 117 20.73 2.57 5.03
C GLY A 117 21.77 3.08 4.02
N THR A 118 21.39 3.98 3.10
CA THR A 118 22.30 4.53 2.08
C THR A 118 22.04 6.00 1.87
N ALA A 119 23.08 6.82 1.94
CA ALA A 119 22.98 8.25 1.76
C ALA A 119 22.38 8.61 0.39
N GLY A 120 21.41 9.52 0.38
CA GLY A 120 20.72 10.01 -0.82
C GLY A 120 19.51 9.17 -1.26
N LEU A 121 19.27 7.97 -0.72
CA LEU A 121 18.10 7.16 -1.12
C LEU A 121 16.78 7.83 -0.72
N GLU A 122 16.68 8.40 0.46
CA GLU A 122 15.46 9.07 0.91
C GLU A 122 15.07 10.23 0.01
N GLU A 123 16.06 10.93 -0.56
CA GLU A 123 15.87 12.11 -1.40
C GLU A 123 15.62 11.76 -2.88
N HIS A 124 16.28 10.71 -3.39
CA HIS A 124 16.36 10.46 -4.83
C HIS A 124 15.67 9.18 -5.29
N ALA A 125 15.43 8.22 -4.40
CA ALA A 125 14.87 6.94 -4.81
C ALA A 125 13.34 7.00 -4.98
N LEU A 126 12.84 6.27 -5.96
CA LEU A 126 11.43 5.94 -6.12
C LEU A 126 11.20 4.51 -5.61
N THR A 127 10.18 4.34 -4.79
CA THR A 127 9.78 3.03 -4.25
C THR A 127 8.71 2.37 -5.14
N MET A 128 8.52 1.05 -4.97
CA MET A 128 7.49 0.28 -5.66
C MET A 128 6.66 -0.53 -4.63
N LYS A 129 5.93 0.17 -3.77
CA LYS A 129 5.10 -0.43 -2.70
C LYS A 129 3.61 -0.15 -2.85
N THR A 130 3.28 1.01 -3.39
CA THR A 130 1.91 1.48 -3.50
C THR A 130 1.52 1.71 -4.96
N LEU A 131 0.21 1.83 -5.22
CA LEU A 131 -0.28 2.19 -6.54
C LEU A 131 0.24 3.56 -7.00
N ASP A 132 0.38 4.49 -6.07
CA ASP A 132 0.91 5.82 -6.36
C ASP A 132 2.41 5.77 -6.69
N ASP A 133 3.18 4.88 -6.06
CA ASP A 133 4.58 4.66 -6.43
C ASP A 133 4.70 4.19 -7.88
N ALA A 134 3.90 3.20 -8.29
CA ALA A 134 3.90 2.71 -9.66
C ALA A 134 3.56 3.83 -10.68
N ARG A 135 2.59 4.67 -10.36
CA ARG A 135 2.23 5.83 -11.19
C ARG A 135 3.33 6.87 -11.25
N ARG A 136 3.96 7.17 -10.12
CA ARG A 136 5.07 8.14 -10.05
C ARG A 136 6.27 7.64 -10.83
N LEU A 137 6.62 6.35 -10.68
CA LEU A 137 7.69 5.74 -11.46
C LEU A 137 7.42 5.82 -12.96
N ARG A 138 6.21 5.45 -13.40
CA ARG A 138 5.81 5.58 -14.80
C ARG A 138 5.94 7.01 -15.32
N ALA A 139 5.41 7.98 -14.58
CA ALA A 139 5.49 9.38 -14.96
C ALA A 139 6.94 9.87 -15.07
N HIS A 140 7.77 9.47 -14.11
CA HIS A 140 9.19 9.80 -14.10
C HIS A 140 9.93 9.21 -15.31
N VAL A 141 9.71 7.94 -15.63
CA VAL A 141 10.34 7.31 -16.80
C VAL A 141 9.94 8.03 -18.10
N ILE A 142 8.64 8.31 -18.28
CA ILE A 142 8.16 9.05 -19.47
C ILE A 142 8.81 10.43 -19.55
N GLU A 143 8.84 11.18 -18.46
CA GLU A 143 9.48 12.49 -18.40
C GLU A 143 10.96 12.43 -18.78
N ARG A 144 11.70 11.41 -18.32
CA ARG A 144 13.11 11.23 -18.68
C ARG A 144 13.29 10.92 -20.16
N LEU A 145 12.44 10.06 -20.74
CA LEU A 145 12.47 9.72 -22.15
C LEU A 145 12.18 10.94 -23.04
N GLU A 146 11.16 11.75 -22.69
CA GLU A 146 10.84 12.99 -23.41
C GLU A 146 11.98 14.00 -23.30
N HIS A 147 12.60 14.12 -22.11
CA HIS A 147 13.76 15.00 -21.94
C HIS A 147 14.96 14.54 -22.80
N ALA A 148 15.21 13.24 -22.90
CA ALA A 148 16.26 12.68 -23.73
C ALA A 148 16.02 12.92 -25.24
N ASP A 149 14.75 12.98 -25.65
CA ASP A 149 14.39 13.23 -27.05
C ASP A 149 14.68 14.67 -27.49
N ILE A 150 14.38 15.64 -26.62
CA ILE A 150 14.51 17.06 -26.95
C ILE A 150 15.89 17.65 -26.70
N THR A 151 16.73 17.05 -25.85
CA THR A 151 18.06 17.59 -25.51
C THR A 151 19.07 17.36 -26.60
N GLN A 152 19.91 18.39 -26.87
CA GLN A 152 21.02 18.31 -27.81
C GLN A 152 22.38 18.02 -27.12
N LEU A 153 22.39 17.95 -25.78
CA LEU A 153 23.62 17.72 -24.98
C LEU A 153 23.77 16.20 -24.74
N PRO A 154 24.81 15.55 -25.27
CA PRO A 154 24.98 14.10 -25.17
C PRO A 154 25.03 13.59 -23.73
N GLU A 155 25.73 14.27 -22.83
CA GLU A 155 25.86 13.93 -21.41
C GLU A 155 24.51 14.00 -20.66
N VAL A 156 23.67 14.97 -21.02
CA VAL A 156 22.32 15.15 -20.45
C VAL A 156 21.43 14.01 -20.95
N LYS A 157 21.55 13.65 -22.23
CA LYS A 157 20.80 12.54 -22.84
C LYS A 157 21.16 11.22 -22.20
N GLU A 158 22.44 10.94 -22.03
CA GLU A 158 22.91 9.71 -21.38
C GLU A 158 22.38 9.59 -19.94
N GLY A 159 22.49 10.69 -19.16
CA GLY A 159 21.93 10.74 -17.79
C GLY A 159 20.42 10.53 -17.75
N ALA A 160 19.67 11.11 -18.69
CA ALA A 160 18.21 10.96 -18.76
C ALA A 160 17.78 9.53 -19.13
N LEU A 161 18.60 8.79 -19.89
CA LEU A 161 18.34 7.42 -20.29
C LEU A 161 18.92 6.36 -19.34
N THR A 162 19.61 6.79 -18.27
CA THR A 162 20.21 5.88 -17.30
C THR A 162 19.29 5.70 -16.09
N PHE A 163 18.78 4.49 -15.89
CA PHE A 163 17.97 4.11 -14.75
C PHE A 163 18.73 3.10 -13.89
N THR A 164 18.87 3.41 -12.61
CA THR A 164 19.56 2.55 -11.65
C THR A 164 18.55 1.85 -10.76
N ILE A 165 18.59 0.52 -10.72
CA ILE A 165 17.76 -0.29 -9.83
C ILE A 165 18.58 -0.69 -8.60
N ILE A 166 18.05 -0.39 -7.42
CA ILE A 166 18.70 -0.71 -6.15
C ILE A 166 17.97 -1.88 -5.49
N GLY A 167 18.61 -3.04 -5.49
CA GLY A 167 18.09 -4.29 -4.96
C GLY A 167 17.70 -5.30 -6.04
N GLY A 168 18.22 -6.54 -5.88
CA GLY A 168 18.00 -7.68 -6.79
C GLY A 168 16.85 -8.62 -6.35
N GLY A 169 15.89 -8.11 -5.57
CA GLY A 169 14.68 -8.86 -5.24
C GLY A 169 13.69 -8.92 -6.41
N PHE A 170 12.61 -9.70 -6.26
CA PHE A 170 11.59 -9.88 -7.32
C PHE A 170 11.10 -8.56 -7.91
N SER A 171 10.72 -7.61 -7.06
CA SER A 171 10.22 -6.30 -7.53
C SER A 171 11.24 -5.52 -8.37
N GLY A 172 12.54 -5.57 -7.99
CA GLY A 172 13.60 -4.91 -8.75
C GLY A 172 13.80 -5.56 -10.12
N ILE A 173 13.82 -6.89 -10.17
CA ILE A 173 13.99 -7.64 -11.42
C ILE A 173 12.78 -7.46 -12.35
N GLU A 174 11.56 -7.55 -11.81
CA GLU A 174 10.32 -7.36 -12.58
C GLU A 174 10.15 -5.92 -13.10
N THR A 175 10.74 -4.94 -12.40
CA THR A 175 10.70 -3.54 -12.84
C THR A 175 11.64 -3.26 -14.03
N VAL A 176 12.73 -4.07 -14.18
CA VAL A 176 13.70 -3.93 -15.30
C VAL A 176 13.21 -4.62 -16.56
N GLY A 177 12.51 -5.76 -16.44
CA GLY A 177 12.01 -6.57 -17.55
C GLY A 177 10.76 -6.04 -18.18
#